data_54961991c0c7b594a1d9594b7f8bef23
#
_entry.id   54961991c0c7b594a1d9594b7f8bef23
#
_cell.length_a   1.000
_cell.length_b   1.000
_cell.length_c   1.000
_cell.angle_alpha   90.00
_cell.angle_beta   90.00
_cell.angle_gamma   90.00
#
_symmetry.space_group_name_H-M   'P 1'
#
loop_
_entity.id
_entity.type
_entity.pdbx_description
1 polymer ?
#
loop_
_entity_poly.entity_id
_entity_poly.type
_entity_poly.pdbx_seq_one_letter_code
_entity_poly.pdbx_strand_id
1 'polypeptide(L)'
;MIPKIKKVLYTTDLSKNAMYAFRYAVNTAEKHDAEMVVLHVIEEMRSRTRAYGIERDVAPLEKGTREEPARRLDEFCKSELKDKAECLKRIKDIVVEEGNPVEVILKVAADKDCDVIIMGNHGAGGWTHTFLGNVAKKVLRRSKKPVFIIPLPE
;
A
#
# COMPACT_ATOMS: atom_id res chain seq x y z
N MET A 1 5.26 11.24 26.04
CA MET A 1 4.44 11.92 25.00
C MET A 1 3.63 10.86 24.23
N ILE A 2 2.35 11.09 24.05
CA ILE A 2 1.51 10.20 23.24
C ILE A 2 1.67 10.60 21.76
N PRO A 3 2.14 9.70 20.89
CA PRO A 3 2.29 9.99 19.47
C PRO A 3 0.94 10.32 18.82
N LYS A 4 0.96 11.22 17.85
CA LYS A 4 -0.23 11.58 17.06
C LYS A 4 -0.09 11.05 15.65
N ILE A 5 -1.15 10.44 15.14
CA ILE A 5 -1.23 10.03 13.73
C ILE A 5 -1.75 11.24 12.94
N LYS A 6 -0.90 11.80 12.10
CA LYS A 6 -1.23 12.94 11.22
C LYS A 6 -1.22 12.55 9.74
N LYS A 7 -0.54 11.46 9.41
CA LYS A 7 -0.43 10.99 8.04
C LYS A 7 -0.41 9.46 8.00
N VAL A 8 -1.32 8.90 7.21
CA VAL A 8 -1.51 7.48 7.01
C VAL A 8 -0.97 7.09 5.65
N LEU A 9 -0.12 6.08 5.59
CA LEU A 9 0.22 5.41 4.33
C LEU A 9 -0.66 4.18 4.18
N TYR A 10 -1.49 4.16 3.14
CA TYR A 10 -2.19 2.96 2.70
C TYR A 10 -1.48 2.40 1.48
N THR A 11 -1.10 1.14 1.52
CA THR A 11 -0.48 0.46 0.39
C THR A 11 -1.33 -0.71 -0.10
N THR A 12 -1.43 -0.86 -1.41
CA THR A 12 -2.27 -1.85 -2.06
C THR A 12 -1.55 -2.50 -3.24
N ASP A 13 -1.80 -3.80 -3.44
CA ASP A 13 -1.40 -4.52 -4.65
C ASP A 13 -2.52 -4.57 -5.71
N LEU A 14 -3.56 -3.76 -5.54
CA LEU A 14 -4.76 -3.70 -6.38
C LEU A 14 -5.62 -4.97 -6.35
N SER A 15 -5.36 -5.91 -5.45
CA SER A 15 -6.23 -7.05 -5.22
C SER A 15 -7.47 -6.65 -4.43
N LYS A 16 -8.52 -7.47 -4.49
CA LYS A 16 -9.73 -7.27 -3.68
C LYS A 16 -9.42 -7.25 -2.19
N ASN A 17 -8.47 -8.06 -1.78
CA ASN A 17 -8.06 -8.19 -0.38
C ASN A 17 -7.36 -6.92 0.12
N ALA A 18 -6.45 -6.38 -0.68
CA ALA A 18 -5.77 -5.14 -0.36
C ALA A 18 -6.76 -3.96 -0.32
N MET A 19 -7.72 -3.94 -1.24
CA MET A 19 -8.75 -2.89 -1.28
C MET A 19 -9.69 -2.92 -0.06
N TYR A 20 -9.91 -4.06 0.55
CA TYR A 20 -10.65 -4.14 1.81
C TYR A 20 -9.98 -3.33 2.92
N ALA A 21 -8.66 -3.36 2.98
CA ALA A 21 -7.89 -2.59 3.96
C ALA A 21 -8.04 -1.07 3.78
N PHE A 22 -8.44 -0.60 2.61
CA PHE A 22 -8.69 0.81 2.33
C PHE A 22 -9.70 1.44 3.30
N ARG A 23 -10.75 0.71 3.62
CA ARG A 23 -11.80 1.19 4.54
C ARG A 23 -11.26 1.44 5.94
N TYR A 24 -10.34 0.60 6.40
CA TYR A 24 -9.64 0.80 7.67
C TYR A 24 -8.68 1.99 7.62
N ALA A 25 -8.00 2.19 6.50
CA ALA A 25 -7.14 3.35 6.31
C ALA A 25 -7.95 4.66 6.35
N VAL A 26 -9.09 4.70 5.66
CA VAL A 26 -10.01 5.85 5.68
C VAL A 26 -10.53 6.12 7.09
N ASN A 27 -10.98 5.07 7.78
CA ASN A 27 -11.47 5.21 9.16
C ASN A 27 -10.38 5.75 10.09
N THR A 28 -9.16 5.24 9.97
CA THR A 28 -8.02 5.71 10.76
C THR A 28 -7.73 7.19 10.49
N ALA A 29 -7.68 7.58 9.23
CA ALA A 29 -7.45 8.97 8.84
C ALA A 29 -8.55 9.89 9.38
N GLU A 30 -9.81 9.48 9.27
CA GLU A 30 -10.96 10.24 9.78
C GLU A 30 -10.90 10.43 11.30
N LYS A 31 -10.65 9.34 12.04
CA LYS A 31 -10.62 9.36 13.52
C LYS A 31 -9.46 10.21 14.07
N HIS A 32 -8.37 10.28 13.35
CA HIS A 32 -7.19 11.05 13.78
C HIS A 32 -7.08 12.43 13.13
N ASP A 33 -8.03 12.79 12.28
CA ASP A 33 -7.94 14.01 11.45
C ASP A 33 -6.63 14.05 10.65
N ALA A 34 -6.30 12.92 10.03
CA ALA A 34 -5.04 12.68 9.33
C ALA A 34 -5.19 12.78 7.82
N GLU A 35 -4.08 13.09 7.16
CA GLU A 35 -3.94 12.99 5.71
C GLU A 35 -3.61 11.54 5.30
N MET A 36 -3.89 11.21 4.05
CA MET A 36 -3.59 9.90 3.47
C MET A 36 -2.67 10.01 2.26
N VAL A 37 -1.76 9.06 2.19
CA VAL A 37 -1.00 8.72 0.98
C VAL A 37 -1.41 7.33 0.56
N VAL A 38 -1.78 7.15 -0.70
CA VAL A 38 -2.14 5.86 -1.29
C VAL A 38 -1.01 5.41 -2.21
N LEU A 39 -0.46 4.23 -1.95
CA LEU A 39 0.70 3.70 -2.66
C LEU A 39 0.37 2.37 -3.34
N HIS A 40 0.75 2.25 -4.61
CA HIS A 40 0.88 0.98 -5.31
C HIS A 40 2.33 0.80 -5.75
N VAL A 41 2.89 -0.37 -5.48
CA VAL A 41 4.23 -0.74 -5.93
C VAL A 41 4.12 -1.71 -7.09
N ILE A 42 4.69 -1.33 -8.23
CA ILE A 42 4.89 -2.22 -9.36
C ILE A 42 6.15 -3.03 -9.09
N GLU A 43 6.00 -4.33 -8.86
CA GLU A 43 7.12 -5.20 -8.56
C GLU A 43 8.02 -5.37 -9.77
N GLU A 44 9.29 -5.04 -9.62
CA GLU A 44 10.29 -5.27 -10.67
C GLU A 44 10.42 -6.75 -11.00
N MET A 45 10.49 -7.07 -12.29
CA MET A 45 10.74 -8.43 -12.77
C MET A 45 12.05 -9.01 -12.20
N ARG A 46 13.07 -8.17 -11.98
CA ARG A 46 14.32 -8.57 -11.30
C ARG A 46 14.10 -9.08 -9.88
N SER A 47 13.22 -8.43 -9.12
CA SER A 47 12.90 -8.87 -7.76
C SER A 47 12.18 -10.21 -7.78
N ARG A 48 11.29 -10.43 -8.76
CA ARG A 48 10.58 -11.69 -8.94
C ARG A 48 11.53 -12.81 -9.36
N THR A 49 12.41 -12.53 -10.33
CA THR A 49 13.37 -13.54 -10.82
C THR A 49 14.41 -13.92 -9.76
N ARG A 50 14.87 -12.98 -8.94
CA ARG A 50 15.76 -13.29 -7.80
C ARG A 50 15.07 -14.17 -6.76
N ALA A 51 13.80 -13.92 -6.47
CA ALA A 51 13.03 -14.73 -5.52
C ALA A 51 12.87 -16.18 -5.99
N TYR A 52 12.87 -16.42 -7.30
CA TYR A 52 12.75 -17.74 -7.91
C TYR A 52 14.07 -18.31 -8.45
N GLY A 53 15.20 -17.64 -8.19
CA GLY A 53 16.52 -18.08 -8.63
C GLY A 53 16.76 -18.02 -10.14
N ILE A 54 16.00 -17.23 -10.88
CA ILE A 54 16.11 -17.06 -12.31
C ILE A 54 16.80 -15.73 -12.61
N GLU A 55 18.05 -15.77 -13.00
CA GLU A 55 18.75 -14.58 -13.50
C GLU A 55 18.35 -14.32 -14.96
N ARG A 56 17.61 -13.26 -15.19
CA ARG A 56 17.34 -12.72 -16.53
C ARG A 56 17.61 -11.23 -16.56
N ASP A 57 18.22 -10.77 -17.63
CA ASP A 57 18.28 -9.33 -17.93
C ASP A 57 16.87 -8.87 -18.30
N VAL A 58 16.24 -8.14 -17.38
CA VAL A 58 14.94 -7.56 -17.63
C VAL A 58 15.11 -6.06 -17.81
N ALA A 59 14.62 -5.56 -18.94
CA ALA A 59 14.61 -4.13 -19.21
C ALA A 59 13.78 -3.37 -18.14
N PRO A 60 14.18 -2.13 -17.82
CA PRO A 60 13.35 -1.26 -16.97
C PRO A 60 11.95 -1.10 -17.59
N LEU A 61 10.92 -0.93 -16.77
CA LEU A 61 9.58 -0.63 -17.23
C LEU A 61 9.60 0.66 -18.07
N GLU A 62 8.93 0.63 -19.22
CA GLU A 62 8.81 1.78 -20.09
C GLU A 62 8.07 2.93 -19.39
N LYS A 63 8.39 4.18 -19.77
CA LYS A 63 7.61 5.34 -19.35
C LYS A 63 6.16 5.13 -19.77
N GLY A 64 5.22 5.33 -18.83
CA GLY A 64 3.78 5.15 -19.08
C GLY A 64 3.17 3.92 -18.40
N THR A 65 3.97 2.93 -17.97
CA THR A 65 3.43 1.77 -17.24
C THR A 65 2.84 2.11 -15.86
N ARG A 66 3.14 3.29 -15.33
CA ARG A 66 2.60 3.80 -14.06
C ARG A 66 1.24 4.47 -14.21
N GLU A 67 0.88 4.92 -15.41
CA GLU A 67 -0.36 5.69 -15.65
C GLU A 67 -1.61 4.85 -15.41
N GLU A 68 -1.64 3.62 -15.89
CA GLU A 68 -2.78 2.73 -15.73
C GLU A 68 -3.05 2.36 -14.26
N PRO A 69 -2.06 1.91 -13.47
CA PRO A 69 -2.26 1.69 -12.04
C PRO A 69 -2.67 2.96 -11.29
N ALA A 70 -2.08 4.10 -11.62
CA ALA A 70 -2.43 5.38 -10.99
C ALA A 70 -3.89 5.77 -11.28
N ARG A 71 -4.33 5.61 -12.52
CA ARG A 71 -5.73 5.85 -12.92
C ARG A 71 -6.69 4.92 -12.19
N ARG A 72 -6.37 3.64 -12.10
CA ARG A 72 -7.19 2.65 -11.38
C ARG A 72 -7.31 2.98 -9.90
N LEU A 73 -6.21 3.40 -9.26
CA LEU A 73 -6.24 3.83 -7.86
C LEU A 73 -7.09 5.09 -7.65
N ASP A 74 -6.94 6.08 -8.51
CA ASP A 74 -7.73 7.32 -8.43
C ASP A 74 -9.23 7.04 -8.60
N GLU A 75 -9.59 6.26 -9.61
CA GLU A 75 -10.98 5.84 -9.84
C GLU A 75 -11.54 5.03 -8.67
N PHE A 76 -10.74 4.13 -8.12
CA PHE A 76 -11.13 3.33 -6.96
C PHE A 76 -11.42 4.22 -5.74
N CYS A 77 -10.52 5.14 -5.41
CA CYS A 77 -10.71 6.06 -4.29
C CYS A 77 -11.96 6.92 -4.47
N LYS A 78 -12.17 7.46 -5.66
CA LYS A 78 -13.34 8.27 -5.99
C LYS A 78 -14.64 7.45 -5.91
N SER A 79 -14.62 6.23 -6.39
CA SER A 79 -15.77 5.33 -6.34
C SER A 79 -16.14 4.93 -4.92
N GLU A 80 -15.16 4.52 -4.11
CA GLU A 80 -15.38 4.11 -2.72
C GLU A 80 -15.84 5.28 -1.82
N LEU A 81 -15.39 6.49 -2.12
CA LEU A 81 -15.66 7.67 -1.31
C LEU A 81 -16.62 8.66 -1.98
N LYS A 82 -17.40 8.24 -2.97
CA LYS A 82 -18.32 9.12 -3.71
C LYS A 82 -19.31 9.88 -2.81
N ASP A 83 -19.76 9.26 -1.72
CA ASP A 83 -20.68 9.84 -0.74
C ASP A 83 -19.96 10.42 0.49
N LYS A 84 -18.62 10.47 0.46
CA LYS A 84 -17.76 10.91 1.56
C LYS A 84 -16.68 11.88 1.07
N ALA A 85 -17.11 13.02 0.55
CA ALA A 85 -16.20 14.03 -0.01
C ALA A 85 -15.13 14.49 0.98
N GLU A 86 -15.45 14.57 2.28
CA GLU A 86 -14.49 14.94 3.33
C GLU A 86 -13.37 13.91 3.48
N CYS A 87 -13.69 12.62 3.35
CA CYS A 87 -12.68 11.56 3.38
C CYS A 87 -11.82 11.59 2.11
N LEU A 88 -12.41 11.84 0.95
CA LEU A 88 -11.67 11.94 -0.31
C LEU A 88 -10.65 13.10 -0.27
N LYS A 89 -10.97 14.22 0.36
CA LYS A 89 -10.05 15.35 0.54
C LYS A 89 -8.84 15.02 1.41
N ARG A 90 -8.90 13.99 2.23
CA ARG A 90 -7.77 13.54 3.05
C ARG A 90 -6.69 12.87 2.23
N ILE A 91 -7.01 12.34 1.05
CA ILE A 91 -6.04 11.74 0.14
C ILE A 91 -5.25 12.88 -0.53
N LYS A 92 -4.00 13.06 -0.10
CA LYS A 92 -3.12 14.12 -0.60
C LYS A 92 -2.22 13.66 -1.74
N ASP A 93 -1.85 12.38 -1.75
CA ASP A 93 -1.01 11.80 -2.78
C ASP A 93 -1.50 10.42 -3.17
N ILE A 94 -1.49 10.16 -4.48
CA ILE A 94 -1.58 8.81 -5.05
C ILE A 94 -0.25 8.54 -5.74
N VAL A 95 0.49 7.58 -5.21
CA VAL A 95 1.87 7.29 -5.60
C VAL A 95 1.94 5.91 -6.21
N VAL A 96 2.55 5.81 -7.38
CA VAL A 96 2.88 4.54 -8.03
C VAL A 96 4.38 4.50 -8.23
N GLU A 97 5.03 3.55 -7.61
CA GLU A 97 6.47 3.34 -7.67
C GLU A 97 6.79 1.93 -8.15
N GLU A 98 7.94 1.80 -8.78
CA GLU A 98 8.48 0.52 -9.22
C GLU A 98 9.60 0.07 -8.28
N GLY A 99 9.67 -1.21 -7.98
CA GLY A 99 10.77 -1.76 -7.20
C GLY A 99 10.39 -2.96 -6.36
N ASN A 100 11.22 -3.24 -5.37
CA ASN A 100 10.91 -4.23 -4.35
C ASN A 100 9.81 -3.69 -3.43
N PRO A 101 8.67 -4.37 -3.29
CA PRO A 101 7.55 -3.84 -2.52
C PRO A 101 7.89 -3.44 -1.09
N VAL A 102 8.66 -4.26 -0.38
CA VAL A 102 9.04 -3.98 1.01
C VAL A 102 9.89 -2.72 1.11
N GLU A 103 10.91 -2.61 0.28
CA GLU A 103 11.83 -1.47 0.28
C GLU A 103 11.11 -0.17 -0.12
N VAL A 104 10.27 -0.23 -1.14
CA VAL A 104 9.51 0.94 -1.62
C VAL A 104 8.50 1.41 -0.55
N ILE A 105 7.76 0.50 0.06
CA ILE A 105 6.81 0.85 1.13
C ILE A 105 7.52 1.56 2.28
N LEU A 106 8.63 1.00 2.76
CA LEU A 106 9.40 1.59 3.86
C LEU A 106 10.00 2.95 3.48
N LYS A 107 10.49 3.06 2.25
CA LYS A 107 11.06 4.32 1.73
C LYS A 107 9.99 5.41 1.61
N VAL A 108 8.84 5.12 1.02
CA VAL A 108 7.75 6.09 0.87
C VAL A 108 7.21 6.52 2.23
N ALA A 109 7.07 5.59 3.17
CA ALA A 109 6.66 5.92 4.53
C ALA A 109 7.61 6.92 5.19
N ALA A 110 8.92 6.76 5.00
CA ALA A 110 9.93 7.66 5.53
C ALA A 110 9.96 9.01 4.78
N ASP A 111 10.02 8.98 3.45
CA ASP A 111 10.11 10.18 2.60
C ASP A 111 8.88 11.10 2.73
N LYS A 112 7.72 10.53 2.97
CA LYS A 112 6.46 11.26 3.14
C LYS A 112 6.12 11.56 4.60
N ASP A 113 6.98 11.20 5.54
CA ASP A 113 6.74 11.36 6.98
C ASP A 113 5.40 10.76 7.44
N CYS A 114 5.10 9.56 6.98
CA CYS A 114 3.91 8.85 7.42
C CYS A 114 4.07 8.33 8.86
N ASP A 115 3.01 8.40 9.65
CA ASP A 115 3.02 8.01 11.05
C ASP A 115 2.62 6.54 11.25
N VAL A 116 1.90 5.98 10.29
CA VAL A 116 1.42 4.60 10.32
C VAL A 116 1.33 4.06 8.89
N ILE A 117 1.61 2.77 8.74
CA ILE A 117 1.42 2.03 7.48
C ILE A 117 0.21 1.10 7.66
N ILE A 118 -0.72 1.13 6.73
CA ILE A 118 -1.90 0.26 6.72
C ILE A 118 -1.88 -0.56 5.44
N MET A 119 -2.01 -1.88 5.58
CA MET A 119 -1.96 -2.83 4.46
C MET A 119 -2.78 -4.08 4.76
N GLY A 120 -3.17 -4.78 3.72
CA GLY A 120 -3.83 -6.07 3.86
C GLY A 120 -2.87 -7.17 4.31
N ASN A 121 -3.42 -8.20 4.89
CA ASN A 121 -2.67 -9.37 5.35
C ASN A 121 -2.15 -10.22 4.18
N HIS A 122 -2.97 -10.39 3.15
CA HIS A 122 -2.66 -11.19 1.97
C HIS A 122 -2.82 -10.37 0.70
N GLY A 123 -1.88 -10.52 -0.23
CA GLY A 123 -2.00 -10.00 -1.58
C GLY A 123 -2.71 -10.99 -2.52
N ALA A 124 -2.49 -10.82 -3.82
CA ALA A 124 -3.17 -11.56 -4.89
C ALA A 124 -2.99 -13.08 -4.87
N GLY A 125 -2.05 -13.63 -4.09
CA GLY A 125 -1.79 -15.08 -3.95
C GLY A 125 -2.13 -15.65 -2.57
N GLY A 126 -2.86 -14.91 -1.73
CA GLY A 126 -3.19 -15.34 -0.37
C GLY A 126 -4.16 -16.51 -0.32
N TRP A 127 -3.71 -17.64 0.22
CA TRP A 127 -4.44 -18.91 0.19
C TRP A 127 -5.19 -19.23 1.48
N THR A 128 -4.78 -18.67 2.61
CA THR A 128 -5.39 -18.99 3.90
C THR A 128 -5.48 -17.77 4.82
N HIS A 129 -6.49 -17.73 5.67
CA HIS A 129 -6.69 -16.70 6.68
C HIS A 129 -5.67 -16.74 7.83
N THR A 130 -4.86 -17.79 7.92
CA THR A 130 -3.97 -18.06 9.05
C THR A 130 -2.53 -17.59 8.83
N PHE A 131 -2.13 -17.28 7.60
CA PHE A 131 -0.75 -16.89 7.29
C PHE A 131 -0.64 -15.40 6.97
N LEU A 132 0.36 -14.77 7.56
CA LEU A 132 0.77 -13.42 7.20
C LEU A 132 1.51 -13.46 5.86
N GLY A 133 1.08 -12.64 4.89
CA GLY A 133 1.73 -12.53 3.58
C GLY A 133 3.19 -12.09 3.69
N ASN A 134 4.01 -12.50 2.72
CA ASN A 134 5.45 -12.23 2.73
C ASN A 134 5.79 -10.74 2.81
N VAL A 135 5.11 -9.89 2.04
CA VAL A 135 5.34 -8.45 2.06
C VAL A 135 4.95 -7.87 3.41
N ALA A 136 3.76 -8.20 3.92
CA ALA A 136 3.28 -7.74 5.22
C ALA A 136 4.22 -8.15 6.36
N LYS A 137 4.68 -9.40 6.36
CA LYS A 137 5.62 -9.92 7.36
C LYS A 137 6.94 -9.16 7.37
N LYS A 138 7.51 -8.90 6.20
CA LYS A 138 8.79 -8.19 6.08
C LYS A 138 8.64 -6.70 6.43
N VAL A 139 7.57 -6.06 6.01
CA VAL A 139 7.26 -4.68 6.38
C VAL A 139 7.11 -4.57 7.90
N LEU A 140 6.32 -5.47 8.51
CA LEU A 140 6.13 -5.48 9.97
C LEU A 140 7.46 -5.61 10.73
N ARG A 141 8.36 -6.46 10.24
CA ARG A 141 9.67 -6.68 10.88
C ARG A 141 10.63 -5.51 10.75
N ARG A 142 10.59 -4.82 9.62
CA ARG A 142 11.61 -3.79 9.26
C ARG A 142 11.12 -2.37 9.49
N SER A 143 9.82 -2.15 9.65
CA SER A 143 9.26 -0.81 9.79
C SER A 143 9.68 -0.15 11.10
N LYS A 144 10.04 1.11 11.00
CA LYS A 144 10.23 2.00 12.16
C LYS A 144 8.95 2.71 12.58
N LYS A 145 7.89 2.52 11.82
CA LYS A 145 6.56 3.08 12.08
C LYS A 145 5.59 1.96 12.44
N PRO A 146 4.54 2.24 13.22
CA PRO A 146 3.47 1.28 13.43
C PRO A 146 2.90 0.76 12.12
N VAL A 147 2.55 -0.51 12.08
CA VAL A 147 1.96 -1.16 10.91
C VAL A 147 0.64 -1.81 11.32
N PHE A 148 -0.44 -1.44 10.65
CA PHE A 148 -1.74 -2.06 10.82
C PHE A 148 -1.94 -3.08 9.70
N ILE A 149 -1.97 -4.34 10.06
CA ILE A 149 -2.23 -5.43 9.13
C ILE A 149 -3.70 -5.79 9.22
N ILE A 150 -4.43 -5.62 8.12
CA ILE A 150 -5.86 -5.85 8.07
C ILE A 150 -6.11 -7.27 7.53
N PRO A 151 -6.72 -8.16 8.35
CA PRO A 151 -7.06 -9.49 7.88
C PRO A 151 -8.17 -9.46 6.83
N LEU A 152 -8.24 -10.52 6.02
CA LEU A 152 -9.34 -10.69 5.08
C LEU A 152 -10.68 -10.83 5.82
N PRO A 153 -11.77 -10.31 5.26
CA PRO A 153 -13.09 -10.63 5.77
C PRO A 153 -13.37 -12.12 5.60
N GLU A 154 -14.05 -12.69 6.57
CA GLU A 154 -14.56 -14.06 6.50
C GLU A 154 -15.69 -14.20 5.44
#